data_6bebf2cb5702b9b0b7af0b45d1a5940a
#
_entry.id   6bebf2cb5702b9b0b7af0b45d1a5940a
#
_cell.length_a   1.000
_cell.length_b   1.000
_cell.length_c   1.000
_cell.angle_alpha   90.00
_cell.angle_beta   90.00
_cell.angle_gamma   90.00
#
_symmetry.space_group_name_H-M   'P 1'
#
loop_
_entity.id
_entity.type
_entity.pdbx_description
1 polymer ?
#
loop_
_entity_poly.entity_id
_entity_poly.type
_entity_poly.pdbx_seq_one_letter_code
_entity_poly.pdbx_strand_id
1 'polypeptide(L)'
;MNFSSTLSRLLLITLLAAFVRPGVSTAQSLSDGIFMNKKFLCVGAFYTHDAWDEYWEGTLLRSNGNIGTVSTQNVMLGLNYGILDRLNVMVMAPYVWTEASAGTLAPQKGIQDLTLGLKYNIFAFDAIGGRMSLQAAAGGSVPLTNYVADYQPLAIGLQSKTLFGRGIVHYAAKNNLTFLLSGAYALRSNIEIDRQSYYTTEQIYSNKVEMPNTAQLAFRGGYYSYRWGAELLAEHNMTLGGFDIRRQDMPFPSNNMDATRIGAVAFYRMPFLGDLQLLGQVNQTIAGRNMGKSLSWTVGLTKFLDFNKKG
;
A
#
# COMPACT_ATOMS: atom_id res chain seq x y z
N MET A 1 10.41 -50.51 -28.66
CA MET A 1 10.73 -49.47 -27.64
C MET A 1 9.42 -48.80 -27.24
N ASN A 2 8.98 -49.04 -25.98
CA ASN A 2 7.64 -48.67 -25.53
C ASN A 2 7.54 -47.17 -25.16
N PHE A 3 7.09 -46.36 -26.09
CA PHE A 3 6.83 -44.89 -25.88
C PHE A 3 5.68 -44.63 -24.88
N SER A 4 4.79 -45.59 -24.63
CA SER A 4 3.63 -45.41 -23.73
C SER A 4 4.00 -45.38 -22.24
N SER A 5 5.07 -46.08 -21.84
CA SER A 5 5.48 -46.17 -20.43
C SER A 5 6.21 -44.93 -19.93
N THR A 6 6.84 -44.18 -20.81
CA THR A 6 7.56 -42.96 -20.47
C THR A 6 6.58 -41.80 -20.30
N LEU A 7 5.54 -41.75 -21.13
CA LEU A 7 4.51 -40.67 -21.06
C LEU A 7 3.64 -40.83 -19.78
N SER A 8 3.30 -42.06 -19.39
CA SER A 8 2.55 -42.30 -18.15
C SER A 8 3.39 -42.02 -16.89
N ARG A 9 4.71 -42.28 -16.93
CA ARG A 9 5.61 -41.90 -15.81
C ARG A 9 5.80 -40.42 -15.69
N LEU A 10 5.89 -39.66 -16.80
CA LEU A 10 5.93 -38.20 -16.83
C LEU A 10 4.61 -37.58 -16.32
N LEU A 11 3.45 -38.14 -16.72
CA LEU A 11 2.16 -37.71 -16.21
C LEU A 11 1.99 -37.99 -14.71
N LEU A 12 2.50 -39.13 -14.22
CA LEU A 12 2.45 -39.47 -12.79
C LEU A 12 3.35 -38.56 -11.95
N ILE A 13 4.53 -38.21 -12.46
CA ILE A 13 5.46 -37.30 -11.79
C ILE A 13 4.89 -35.86 -11.75
N THR A 14 4.23 -35.42 -12.83
CA THR A 14 3.53 -34.13 -12.85
C THR A 14 2.30 -34.10 -11.95
N LEU A 15 1.58 -35.19 -11.80
CA LEU A 15 0.46 -35.31 -10.84
C LEU A 15 0.93 -35.38 -9.38
N LEU A 16 2.05 -36.07 -9.09
CA LEU A 16 2.59 -36.12 -7.72
C LEU A 16 3.20 -34.76 -7.28
N ALA A 17 3.75 -33.99 -8.21
CA ALA A 17 4.24 -32.63 -7.93
C ALA A 17 3.12 -31.64 -7.59
N ALA A 18 1.86 -31.97 -7.91
CA ALA A 18 0.70 -31.13 -7.61
C ALA A 18 0.19 -31.25 -6.16
N PHE A 19 0.72 -32.17 -5.35
CA PHE A 19 0.27 -32.42 -3.96
C PHE A 19 1.17 -31.85 -2.88
N VAL A 20 2.33 -31.28 -3.22
CA VAL A 20 3.10 -30.50 -2.26
C VAL A 20 2.47 -29.11 -2.20
N ARG A 21 1.63 -28.86 -1.18
CA ARG A 21 1.13 -27.53 -0.85
C ARG A 21 2.23 -26.73 -0.12
N PRO A 22 3.10 -25.99 -0.80
CA PRO A 22 3.82 -24.91 -0.13
C PRO A 22 2.77 -23.86 0.21
N GLY A 23 2.86 -23.25 1.38
CA GLY A 23 1.91 -22.23 1.81
C GLY A 23 1.74 -21.13 0.75
N VAL A 24 0.52 -20.67 0.58
CA VAL A 24 0.18 -19.57 -0.34
C VAL A 24 0.91 -18.33 0.14
N SER A 25 2.00 -17.96 -0.52
CA SER A 25 2.70 -16.70 -0.28
C SER A 25 2.33 -15.73 -1.41
N THR A 26 1.64 -14.66 -1.08
CA THR A 26 1.30 -13.55 -1.99
C THR A 26 2.16 -12.34 -1.62
N ALA A 27 2.20 -11.33 -2.49
CA ALA A 27 2.84 -10.06 -2.13
C ALA A 27 2.20 -9.54 -0.84
N GLN A 28 3.04 -9.33 0.17
CA GLN A 28 2.59 -9.10 1.54
C GLN A 28 2.81 -7.65 1.93
N SER A 29 1.82 -7.10 2.60
CA SER A 29 1.80 -5.74 3.13
C SER A 29 1.40 -5.73 4.60
N LEU A 30 1.52 -4.59 5.25
CA LEU A 30 1.01 -4.38 6.61
C LEU A 30 -0.53 -4.34 6.66
N SER A 31 -1.21 -4.36 5.52
CA SER A 31 -2.68 -4.23 5.39
C SER A 31 -3.38 -5.44 4.78
N ASP A 32 -2.66 -6.51 4.44
CA ASP A 32 -3.25 -7.78 3.98
C ASP A 32 -3.37 -8.81 5.12
N GLY A 33 -3.98 -9.97 4.82
CA GLY A 33 -4.17 -11.06 5.78
C GLY A 33 -3.06 -12.11 5.82
N ILE A 34 -1.97 -11.93 5.08
CA ILE A 34 -1.01 -12.97 4.74
C ILE A 34 0.25 -12.84 5.59
N PHE A 35 0.84 -13.97 5.98
CA PHE A 35 2.09 -14.05 6.75
C PHE A 35 3.19 -14.81 6.00
N MET A 36 4.44 -14.37 6.17
CA MET A 36 5.61 -15.17 5.84
C MET A 36 5.83 -16.22 6.92
N ASN A 37 6.14 -17.44 6.50
CA ASN A 37 6.61 -18.48 7.41
C ASN A 37 7.95 -18.07 8.03
N LYS A 38 8.27 -18.64 9.18
CA LYS A 38 9.56 -18.43 9.84
C LYS A 38 10.73 -18.68 8.90
N LYS A 39 11.71 -17.77 8.89
CA LYS A 39 12.91 -17.79 8.03
C LYS A 39 12.63 -17.69 6.52
N PHE A 40 11.48 -17.18 6.12
CA PHE A 40 11.24 -16.78 4.74
C PHE A 40 11.41 -15.26 4.59
N LEU A 41 11.98 -14.85 3.47
CA LEU A 41 12.11 -13.44 3.08
C LEU A 41 11.38 -13.23 1.75
N CYS A 42 10.49 -12.26 1.72
CA CYS A 42 9.94 -11.72 0.49
C CYS A 42 10.65 -10.41 0.15
N VAL A 43 11.20 -10.33 -1.05
CA VAL A 43 11.77 -9.10 -1.62
C VAL A 43 10.84 -8.65 -2.74
N GLY A 44 10.42 -7.39 -2.72
CA GLY A 44 9.50 -6.82 -3.70
C GLY A 44 10.00 -5.49 -4.26
N ALA A 45 9.76 -5.29 -5.55
CA ALA A 45 9.91 -4.01 -6.24
C ALA A 45 8.60 -3.68 -6.94
N PHE A 46 8.09 -2.47 -6.73
CA PHE A 46 6.78 -2.04 -7.21
C PHE A 46 6.92 -0.67 -7.87
N TYR A 47 6.41 -0.54 -9.09
CA TYR A 47 6.24 0.74 -9.75
C TYR A 47 4.77 1.13 -9.68
N THR A 48 4.50 2.35 -9.23
CA THR A 48 3.16 2.93 -9.18
C THR A 48 3.12 4.22 -9.96
N HIS A 49 2.06 4.41 -10.73
CA HIS A 49 1.68 5.67 -11.37
C HIS A 49 0.30 6.07 -10.86
N ASP A 50 0.18 7.28 -10.36
CA ASP A 50 -1.06 7.93 -9.92
C ASP A 50 -1.22 9.24 -10.67
N ALA A 51 -2.40 9.53 -11.21
CA ALA A 51 -2.64 10.76 -11.95
C ALA A 51 -4.07 11.26 -11.75
N TRP A 52 -4.24 12.60 -11.77
CA TRP A 52 -5.53 13.27 -11.68
C TRP A 52 -5.50 14.62 -12.39
N ASP A 53 -6.67 15.00 -12.93
CA ASP A 53 -6.95 16.29 -13.57
C ASP A 53 -8.23 16.94 -13.03
N GLU A 54 -8.91 16.24 -12.11
CA GLU A 54 -10.00 16.74 -11.29
C GLU A 54 -9.63 16.61 -9.80
N TYR A 55 -10.10 17.52 -8.97
CA TYR A 55 -9.86 17.49 -7.53
C TYR A 55 -11.06 18.02 -6.74
N TRP A 56 -11.15 17.65 -5.48
CA TRP A 56 -12.12 18.23 -4.56
C TRP A 56 -11.51 19.45 -3.84
N GLU A 57 -12.19 20.60 -3.96
CA GLU A 57 -11.98 21.77 -3.11
C GLU A 57 -13.03 21.71 -1.99
N GLY A 58 -12.63 21.41 -0.77
CA GLY A 58 -13.57 20.87 0.20
C GLY A 58 -14.22 19.60 -0.36
N THR A 59 -15.53 19.60 -0.51
CA THR A 59 -16.30 18.51 -1.13
C THR A 59 -16.75 18.78 -2.56
N LEU A 60 -16.43 19.96 -3.11
CA LEU A 60 -16.82 20.37 -4.45
C LEU A 60 -15.81 19.90 -5.48
N LEU A 61 -16.24 19.03 -6.40
CA LEU A 61 -15.39 18.55 -7.50
C LEU A 61 -15.14 19.66 -8.52
N ARG A 62 -13.86 19.86 -8.88
CA ARG A 62 -13.39 20.85 -9.84
C ARG A 62 -12.43 20.24 -10.84
N SER A 63 -12.39 20.80 -12.04
CA SER A 63 -11.33 20.55 -13.02
C SER A 63 -10.06 21.32 -12.67
N ASN A 64 -8.91 20.71 -12.86
CA ASN A 64 -7.61 21.32 -12.60
C ASN A 64 -7.08 22.08 -13.84
N GLY A 65 -7.72 23.19 -14.18
CA GLY A 65 -7.36 23.99 -15.37
C GLY A 65 -6.04 24.75 -15.24
N ASN A 66 -5.52 24.95 -14.02
CA ASN A 66 -4.34 25.79 -13.78
C ASN A 66 -3.01 25.05 -14.02
N ILE A 67 -2.93 23.79 -13.57
CA ILE A 67 -1.70 22.99 -13.67
C ILE A 67 -1.91 21.68 -14.46
N GLY A 68 -3.13 21.49 -15.01
CA GLY A 68 -3.44 20.35 -15.85
C GLY A 68 -3.45 19.02 -15.08
N THR A 69 -2.94 17.98 -15.68
CA THR A 69 -2.82 16.67 -15.03
C THR A 69 -1.62 16.66 -14.08
N VAL A 70 -1.87 16.36 -12.82
CA VAL A 70 -0.83 16.10 -11.82
C VAL A 70 -0.57 14.61 -11.76
N SER A 71 0.67 14.20 -11.91
CA SER A 71 1.09 12.82 -11.78
C SER A 71 2.11 12.63 -10.66
N THR A 72 1.96 11.52 -9.96
CA THR A 72 2.90 11.02 -8.96
C THR A 72 3.31 9.61 -9.35
N GLN A 73 4.59 9.40 -9.45
CA GLN A 73 5.16 8.09 -9.79
C GLN A 73 6.11 7.67 -8.68
N ASN A 74 6.20 6.38 -8.41
CA ASN A 74 7.19 5.88 -7.46
C ASN A 74 7.67 4.48 -7.81
N VAL A 75 8.90 4.19 -7.41
CA VAL A 75 9.44 2.84 -7.31
C VAL A 75 9.63 2.54 -5.83
N MET A 76 8.88 1.59 -5.29
CA MET A 76 8.99 1.15 -3.91
C MET A 76 9.76 -0.17 -3.82
N LEU A 77 10.78 -0.20 -2.98
CA LEU A 77 11.44 -1.43 -2.56
C LEU A 77 10.88 -1.86 -1.21
N GLY A 78 10.55 -3.14 -1.09
CA GLY A 78 9.97 -3.72 0.11
C GLY A 78 10.61 -5.05 0.48
N LEU A 79 10.83 -5.23 1.77
CA LEU A 79 11.31 -6.47 2.38
C LEU A 79 10.28 -6.91 3.43
N ASN A 80 9.96 -8.19 3.45
CA ASN A 80 9.14 -8.78 4.51
C ASN A 80 9.76 -10.09 4.95
N TYR A 81 10.16 -10.17 6.23
CA TYR A 81 10.82 -11.34 6.81
C TYR A 81 9.98 -11.96 7.92
N GLY A 82 9.78 -13.28 7.84
CA GLY A 82 9.14 -14.08 8.89
C GLY A 82 10.14 -14.39 10.02
N ILE A 83 10.06 -13.64 11.11
CA ILE A 83 10.84 -13.92 12.34
C ILE A 83 10.29 -15.20 12.98
N LEU A 84 8.97 -15.28 13.07
CA LEU A 84 8.22 -16.45 13.53
C LEU A 84 7.04 -16.68 12.58
N ASP A 85 6.40 -17.83 12.60
CA ASP A 85 5.20 -18.11 11.80
C ASP A 85 4.03 -17.14 12.09
N ARG A 86 4.09 -16.45 13.22
CA ARG A 86 3.09 -15.45 13.66
C ARG A 86 3.62 -14.03 13.69
N LEU A 87 4.89 -13.79 13.39
CA LEU A 87 5.52 -12.48 13.50
C LEU A 87 6.37 -12.17 12.28
N ASN A 88 5.99 -11.14 11.57
CA ASN A 88 6.73 -10.62 10.42
C ASN A 88 7.25 -9.21 10.70
N VAL A 89 8.42 -8.90 10.16
CA VAL A 89 8.98 -7.55 10.09
C VAL A 89 9.02 -7.09 8.64
N MET A 90 8.63 -5.84 8.40
CA MET A 90 8.58 -5.24 7.06
C MET A 90 9.36 -3.94 7.03
N VAL A 91 10.10 -3.73 5.94
CA VAL A 91 10.83 -2.49 5.66
C VAL A 91 10.47 -2.05 4.24
N MET A 92 10.14 -0.78 4.06
CA MET A 92 9.75 -0.22 2.76
C MET A 92 10.33 1.17 2.60
N ALA A 93 10.83 1.48 1.39
CA ALA A 93 11.30 2.81 1.03
C ALA A 93 10.97 3.11 -0.45
N PRO A 94 10.20 4.15 -0.76
CA PRO A 94 9.91 4.57 -2.11
C PRO A 94 10.86 5.67 -2.58
N TYR A 95 11.23 5.62 -3.85
CA TYR A 95 11.72 6.77 -4.60
C TYR A 95 10.56 7.34 -5.39
N VAL A 96 10.24 8.62 -5.17
CA VAL A 96 9.05 9.28 -5.71
C VAL A 96 9.46 10.42 -6.64
N TRP A 97 8.70 10.64 -7.71
CA TRP A 97 8.76 11.84 -8.54
C TRP A 97 7.37 12.30 -8.93
N THR A 98 7.21 13.60 -9.05
CA THR A 98 5.94 14.28 -9.31
C THR A 98 6.10 15.30 -10.41
N GLU A 99 5.06 15.48 -11.19
CA GLU A 99 5.03 16.48 -12.26
C GLU A 99 3.60 16.99 -12.51
N ALA A 100 3.49 18.17 -13.09
CA ALA A 100 2.24 18.72 -13.60
C ALA A 100 2.39 18.97 -15.10
N SER A 101 1.33 18.71 -15.89
CA SER A 101 1.36 18.83 -17.34
C SER A 101 1.27 20.28 -17.84
N ALA A 102 0.91 21.22 -16.96
CA ALA A 102 0.81 22.65 -17.26
C ALA A 102 1.21 23.50 -16.04
N GLY A 103 1.21 24.81 -16.21
CA GLY A 103 1.62 25.75 -15.17
C GLY A 103 3.14 25.89 -15.05
N THR A 104 3.60 26.45 -13.92
CA THR A 104 5.01 26.78 -13.68
C THR A 104 5.64 26.05 -12.50
N LEU A 105 4.92 25.10 -11.90
CA LEU A 105 5.44 24.32 -10.79
C LEU A 105 6.53 23.36 -11.26
N ALA A 106 7.70 23.41 -10.64
CA ALA A 106 8.81 22.54 -10.98
C ALA A 106 8.56 21.10 -10.48
N PRO A 107 8.88 20.07 -11.28
CA PRO A 107 8.83 18.68 -10.84
C PRO A 107 9.67 18.44 -9.60
N GLN A 108 9.20 17.55 -8.70
CA GLN A 108 9.92 17.15 -7.51
C GLN A 108 10.31 15.68 -7.60
N LYS A 109 11.43 15.30 -6.98
CA LYS A 109 11.84 13.88 -6.90
C LYS A 109 12.75 13.64 -5.71
N GLY A 110 12.72 12.43 -5.18
CA GLY A 110 13.61 12.03 -4.09
C GLY A 110 13.18 10.73 -3.42
N ILE A 111 14.01 10.27 -2.49
CA ILE A 111 13.63 9.19 -1.58
C ILE A 111 12.69 9.79 -0.54
N GLN A 112 11.52 9.15 -0.34
CA GLN A 112 10.51 9.63 0.59
C GLN A 112 10.80 9.11 2.01
N ASP A 113 9.88 8.36 2.59
CA ASP A 113 9.95 7.93 3.98
C ASP A 113 10.35 6.45 4.08
N LEU A 114 11.26 6.15 4.97
CA LEU A 114 11.50 4.77 5.39
C LEU A 114 10.39 4.33 6.34
N THR A 115 9.69 3.26 5.99
CA THR A 115 8.70 2.64 6.85
C THR A 115 9.22 1.32 7.41
N LEU A 116 9.12 1.17 8.74
CA LEU A 116 9.36 -0.07 9.45
C LEU A 116 8.06 -0.51 10.12
N GLY A 117 7.68 -1.77 9.97
CA GLY A 117 6.48 -2.32 10.58
C GLY A 117 6.65 -3.74 11.05
N LEU A 118 5.89 -4.07 12.08
CA LEU A 118 5.71 -5.41 12.62
C LEU A 118 4.28 -5.84 12.41
N LYS A 119 4.06 -7.10 12.07
CA LYS A 119 2.74 -7.69 11.92
C LYS A 119 2.67 -8.99 12.69
N TYR A 120 1.66 -9.12 13.55
CA TYR A 120 1.50 -10.24 14.47
C TYR A 120 0.13 -10.88 14.33
N ASN A 121 0.08 -12.22 14.24
CA ASN A 121 -1.14 -12.99 14.29
C ASN A 121 -1.45 -13.32 15.77
N ILE A 122 -2.43 -12.59 16.33
CA ILE A 122 -2.79 -12.70 17.75
C ILE A 122 -3.39 -14.07 18.03
N PHE A 123 -4.41 -14.46 17.25
CA PHE A 123 -4.98 -15.80 17.28
C PHE A 123 -5.66 -16.14 15.94
N ALA A 124 -5.81 -17.44 15.69
CA ALA A 124 -6.56 -17.96 14.55
C ALA A 124 -7.29 -19.22 14.98
N PHE A 125 -8.51 -19.39 14.48
CA PHE A 125 -9.37 -20.52 14.78
C PHE A 125 -10.20 -20.92 13.56
N ASP A 126 -10.63 -22.18 13.52
CA ASP A 126 -11.49 -22.68 12.45
C ASP A 126 -12.93 -22.26 12.71
N ALA A 127 -13.60 -21.65 11.74
CA ALA A 127 -14.98 -21.19 11.79
C ALA A 127 -15.66 -21.26 10.43
N ILE A 128 -16.93 -21.67 10.40
CA ILE A 128 -17.84 -21.59 9.23
C ILE A 128 -17.19 -22.06 7.92
N GLY A 129 -16.59 -23.25 7.94
CA GLY A 129 -15.99 -23.83 6.72
C GLY A 129 -14.69 -23.17 6.25
N GLY A 130 -14.01 -22.41 7.11
CA GLY A 130 -12.75 -21.74 6.84
C GLY A 130 -11.95 -21.48 8.10
N ARG A 131 -10.99 -20.57 8.03
CA ARG A 131 -10.15 -20.13 9.13
C ARG A 131 -10.27 -18.63 9.32
N MET A 132 -10.63 -18.21 10.51
CA MET A 132 -10.64 -16.79 10.91
C MET A 132 -9.39 -16.46 11.70
N SER A 133 -8.83 -15.29 11.49
CA SER A 133 -7.70 -14.79 12.27
C SER A 133 -7.88 -13.33 12.66
N LEU A 134 -7.43 -13.00 13.87
CA LEU A 134 -7.24 -11.63 14.34
C LEU A 134 -5.76 -11.31 14.33
N GLN A 135 -5.41 -10.25 13.66
CA GLN A 135 -4.03 -9.83 13.46
C GLN A 135 -3.88 -8.36 13.86
N ALA A 136 -2.69 -8.00 14.30
CA ALA A 136 -2.31 -6.61 14.54
C ALA A 136 -1.06 -6.27 13.74
N ALA A 137 -0.97 -5.03 13.28
CA ALA A 137 0.25 -4.46 12.76
C ALA A 137 0.53 -3.13 13.44
N ALA A 138 1.79 -2.83 13.67
CA ALA A 138 2.25 -1.55 14.20
C ALA A 138 3.58 -1.17 13.56
N GLY A 139 3.85 0.11 13.47
CA GLY A 139 5.09 0.57 12.87
C GLY A 139 5.18 2.09 12.83
N GLY A 140 6.20 2.57 12.17
CA GLY A 140 6.40 4.00 11.96
C GLY A 140 7.13 4.30 10.67
N SER A 141 7.08 5.55 10.26
CA SER A 141 7.85 6.05 9.14
C SER A 141 8.61 7.33 9.52
N VAL A 142 9.76 7.50 8.87
CA VAL A 142 10.60 8.69 9.01
C VAL A 142 11.08 9.16 7.64
N PRO A 143 11.07 10.47 7.36
CA PRO A 143 11.65 11.03 6.15
C PRO A 143 13.14 10.65 6.02
N LEU A 144 13.55 10.14 4.85
CA LEU A 144 14.95 9.81 4.58
C LEU A 144 15.71 10.97 3.95
N THR A 145 15.01 11.89 3.30
CA THR A 145 15.60 13.07 2.67
C THR A 145 14.85 14.32 3.09
N ASN A 146 15.51 15.47 2.98
CA ASN A 146 14.90 16.75 3.29
C ASN A 146 14.17 17.31 2.06
N TYR A 147 12.96 16.84 1.79
CA TYR A 147 12.08 17.31 0.73
C TYR A 147 11.10 18.39 1.26
N VAL A 148 10.59 19.24 0.37
CA VAL A 148 9.71 20.34 0.74
C VAL A 148 8.27 19.86 0.86
N ALA A 149 7.72 19.82 2.08
CA ALA A 149 6.38 19.30 2.37
C ALA A 149 5.25 20.21 1.90
N ASP A 150 5.44 21.51 1.92
CA ASP A 150 4.44 22.52 1.54
C ASP A 150 4.47 22.90 0.05
N TYR A 151 5.23 22.15 -0.77
CA TYR A 151 5.21 22.27 -2.23
C TYR A 151 4.05 21.46 -2.87
N GLN A 152 2.89 21.53 -2.25
CA GLN A 152 1.70 20.84 -2.72
C GLN A 152 1.14 21.44 -4.02
N PRO A 153 0.60 20.66 -4.97
CA PRO A 153 0.40 19.21 -4.88
C PRO A 153 1.60 18.38 -5.36
N LEU A 154 2.74 18.97 -5.67
CA LEU A 154 3.92 18.28 -6.20
C LEU A 154 4.92 17.82 -5.12
N ALA A 155 4.65 18.07 -3.84
CA ALA A 155 5.48 17.53 -2.76
C ALA A 155 5.53 16.00 -2.81
N ILE A 156 6.71 15.41 -2.67
CA ILE A 156 6.88 13.96 -2.68
C ILE A 156 6.46 13.28 -1.38
N GLY A 157 6.17 14.05 -0.33
CA GLY A 157 5.70 13.58 0.96
C GLY A 157 5.36 14.73 1.91
N LEU A 158 5.04 14.43 3.17
CA LEU A 158 4.61 15.40 4.16
C LEU A 158 5.67 15.75 5.21
N GLN A 159 6.88 15.17 5.16
CA GLN A 159 7.95 15.38 6.17
C GLN A 159 7.56 15.01 7.61
N SER A 160 6.41 14.43 7.83
CA SER A 160 5.91 14.07 9.15
C SER A 160 6.37 12.67 9.54
N LYS A 161 7.00 12.54 10.69
CA LYS A 161 7.26 11.23 11.31
C LYS A 161 5.92 10.65 11.74
N THR A 162 5.72 9.36 11.45
CA THR A 162 4.44 8.70 11.69
C THR A 162 4.63 7.51 12.62
N LEU A 163 3.70 7.29 13.54
CA LEU A 163 3.56 6.07 14.30
C LEU A 163 2.15 5.53 14.06
N PHE A 164 1.99 4.28 13.65
CA PHE A 164 0.68 3.72 13.32
C PHE A 164 0.44 2.38 13.99
N GLY A 165 -0.86 2.12 14.22
CA GLY A 165 -1.39 0.81 14.63
C GLY A 165 -2.53 0.40 13.71
N ARG A 166 -2.68 -0.90 13.46
CA ARG A 166 -3.72 -1.50 12.61
C ARG A 166 -4.25 -2.79 13.22
N GLY A 167 -5.55 -2.93 13.27
CA GLY A 167 -6.25 -4.19 13.54
C GLY A 167 -6.75 -4.81 12.24
N ILE A 168 -6.68 -6.13 12.11
CA ILE A 168 -7.10 -6.87 10.91
C ILE A 168 -7.90 -8.09 11.35
N VAL A 169 -9.10 -8.24 10.82
CA VAL A 169 -9.89 -9.48 10.87
C VAL A 169 -9.82 -10.09 9.48
N HIS A 170 -9.31 -11.30 9.38
CA HIS A 170 -9.15 -12.01 8.11
C HIS A 170 -9.83 -13.38 8.17
N TYR A 171 -10.62 -13.69 7.17
CA TYR A 171 -11.27 -14.97 6.96
C TYR A 171 -10.80 -15.60 5.66
N ALA A 172 -10.34 -16.85 5.71
CA ALA A 172 -9.93 -17.65 4.57
C ALA A 172 -10.79 -18.92 4.51
N ALA A 173 -11.66 -19.01 3.53
CA ALA A 173 -12.53 -20.17 3.31
C ALA A 173 -11.76 -21.34 2.69
N LYS A 174 -12.24 -22.57 2.91
CA LYS A 174 -11.66 -23.79 2.32
C LYS A 174 -11.70 -23.81 0.78
N ASN A 175 -12.62 -23.06 0.17
CA ASN A 175 -12.76 -22.91 -1.28
C ASN A 175 -11.91 -21.76 -1.87
N ASN A 176 -10.89 -21.30 -1.11
CA ASN A 176 -9.96 -20.24 -1.49
C ASN A 176 -10.56 -18.80 -1.55
N LEU A 177 -11.81 -18.60 -1.17
CA LEU A 177 -12.33 -17.25 -0.97
C LEU A 177 -11.73 -16.64 0.30
N THR A 178 -11.43 -15.36 0.25
CA THR A 178 -10.89 -14.60 1.38
C THR A 178 -11.63 -13.30 1.57
N PHE A 179 -11.79 -12.90 2.82
CA PHE A 179 -12.36 -11.62 3.21
C PHE A 179 -11.51 -11.01 4.31
N LEU A 180 -11.33 -9.70 4.24
CA LEU A 180 -10.55 -8.96 5.21
C LEU A 180 -11.23 -7.64 5.53
N LEU A 181 -11.32 -7.32 6.81
CA LEU A 181 -11.67 -6.01 7.32
C LEU A 181 -10.51 -5.50 8.17
N SER A 182 -10.09 -4.26 7.96
CA SER A 182 -9.04 -3.65 8.76
C SER A 182 -9.34 -2.20 9.10
N GLY A 183 -8.91 -1.78 10.30
CA GLY A 183 -8.91 -0.40 10.75
C GLY A 183 -7.49 0.00 11.17
N ALA A 184 -7.06 1.21 10.83
CA ALA A 184 -5.78 1.76 11.23
C ALA A 184 -5.92 3.18 11.77
N TYR A 185 -5.01 3.55 12.65
CA TYR A 185 -4.85 4.90 13.17
C TYR A 185 -3.37 5.27 13.12
N ALA A 186 -3.08 6.50 12.71
CA ALA A 186 -1.71 7.00 12.61
C ALA A 186 -1.58 8.36 13.31
N LEU A 187 -0.62 8.42 14.23
CA LEU A 187 -0.13 9.64 14.86
C LEU A 187 0.91 10.27 13.93
N ARG A 188 0.83 11.58 13.72
CA ARG A 188 1.76 12.36 12.92
C ARG A 188 2.48 13.38 13.78
N SER A 189 3.80 13.51 13.60
CA SER A 189 4.54 14.62 14.19
C SER A 189 4.24 15.91 13.44
N ASN A 190 4.33 17.04 14.13
CA ASN A 190 4.38 18.34 13.49
C ASN A 190 5.57 18.44 12.54
N ILE A 191 5.47 19.31 11.55
CA ILE A 191 6.52 19.57 10.56
C ILE A 191 6.98 21.02 10.62
N GLU A 192 8.13 21.30 10.04
CA GLU A 192 8.62 22.66 9.85
C GLU A 192 8.63 22.97 8.36
N ILE A 193 8.16 24.17 8.00
CA ILE A 193 8.12 24.67 6.63
C ILE A 193 9.09 25.83 6.45
N ASP A 194 9.53 26.07 5.22
CA ASP A 194 10.46 27.14 4.90
C ASP A 194 9.73 28.48 4.66
N ARG A 195 8.94 28.87 5.65
CA ARG A 195 8.31 30.21 5.72
C ARG A 195 7.97 30.53 7.17
N GLN A 196 7.91 31.80 7.52
CA GLN A 196 7.72 32.26 8.91
C GLN A 196 6.25 32.32 9.34
N SER A 197 5.34 32.16 8.41
CA SER A 197 3.90 32.16 8.69
C SER A 197 3.12 31.45 7.63
N TYR A 198 1.95 30.98 7.99
CA TYR A 198 0.98 30.35 7.08
C TYR A 198 -0.45 30.68 7.51
N TYR A 199 -1.40 30.43 6.63
CA TYR A 199 -2.81 30.67 6.88
C TYR A 199 -3.57 29.35 6.92
N THR A 200 -4.48 29.22 7.89
CA THR A 200 -5.46 28.14 7.97
C THR A 200 -6.87 28.75 7.91
N THR A 201 -7.58 28.81 9.00
CA THR A 201 -8.77 29.66 9.21
C THR A 201 -8.39 31.05 9.73
N GLU A 202 -7.15 31.19 10.20
CA GLU A 202 -6.54 32.42 10.67
C GLU A 202 -5.06 32.48 10.30
N GLN A 203 -4.42 33.66 10.41
CA GLN A 203 -3.01 33.81 10.17
C GLN A 203 -2.21 33.28 11.36
N ILE A 204 -1.31 32.34 11.10
CA ILE A 204 -0.43 31.72 12.10
C ILE A 204 1.01 32.18 11.86
N TYR A 205 1.60 32.85 12.83
CA TYR A 205 2.98 33.37 12.79
C TYR A 205 3.93 32.29 13.36
N SER A 206 4.14 31.24 12.60
CA SER A 206 5.00 30.13 12.96
C SER A 206 5.45 29.39 11.69
N ASN A 207 6.61 28.77 11.72
CA ASN A 207 7.06 27.80 10.72
C ASN A 207 6.68 26.36 11.10
N LYS A 208 6.11 26.14 12.30
CA LYS A 208 5.67 24.81 12.75
C LYS A 208 4.22 24.60 12.39
N VAL A 209 3.96 23.55 11.62
CA VAL A 209 2.62 23.15 11.20
C VAL A 209 2.20 21.95 12.01
N GLU A 210 1.05 22.08 12.68
CA GLU A 210 0.41 20.99 13.37
C GLU A 210 -0.23 20.03 12.35
N MET A 211 0.22 18.78 12.35
CA MET A 211 -0.25 17.76 11.40
C MET A 211 -1.38 16.96 12.01
N PRO A 212 -2.56 16.94 11.39
CA PRO A 212 -3.67 16.15 11.88
C PRO A 212 -3.37 14.65 11.77
N ASN A 213 -3.81 13.87 12.75
CA ASN A 213 -3.74 12.42 12.73
C ASN A 213 -4.65 11.84 11.64
N THR A 214 -4.46 10.57 11.29
CA THR A 214 -5.28 9.92 10.28
C THR A 214 -5.85 8.60 10.76
N ALA A 215 -7.00 8.23 10.18
CA ALA A 215 -7.59 6.91 10.34
C ALA A 215 -7.88 6.31 8.95
N GLN A 216 -7.90 4.98 8.89
CA GLN A 216 -8.25 4.24 7.68
C GLN A 216 -9.16 3.07 8.03
N LEU A 217 -10.16 2.86 7.19
CA LEU A 217 -10.94 1.62 7.13
C LEU A 217 -10.74 0.99 5.77
N ALA A 218 -10.56 -0.33 5.73
CA ALA A 218 -10.41 -1.04 4.46
C ALA A 218 -11.11 -2.40 4.52
N PHE A 219 -11.75 -2.74 3.41
CA PHE A 219 -12.34 -4.04 3.13
C PHE A 219 -11.69 -4.63 1.89
N ARG A 220 -11.42 -5.93 1.93
CA ARG A 220 -10.93 -6.71 0.78
C ARG A 220 -11.71 -8.00 0.69
N GLY A 221 -12.00 -8.42 -0.52
CA GLY A 221 -12.63 -9.72 -0.79
C GLY A 221 -12.11 -10.30 -2.08
N GLY A 222 -11.72 -11.57 -2.08
CA GLY A 222 -11.07 -12.14 -3.23
C GLY A 222 -10.95 -13.65 -3.21
N TYR A 223 -10.23 -14.16 -4.19
CA TYR A 223 -9.93 -15.56 -4.38
C TYR A 223 -8.42 -15.76 -4.50
N TYR A 224 -7.87 -16.69 -3.72
CA TYR A 224 -6.45 -17.01 -3.72
C TYR A 224 -6.22 -18.48 -4.01
N SER A 225 -5.60 -18.79 -5.14
CA SER A 225 -5.07 -20.10 -5.45
C SER A 225 -3.54 -20.12 -5.29
N TYR A 226 -2.93 -21.28 -5.46
CA TYR A 226 -1.48 -21.41 -5.38
C TYR A 226 -0.72 -20.55 -6.41
N ARG A 227 -1.24 -20.45 -7.64
CA ARG A 227 -0.55 -19.77 -8.75
C ARG A 227 -1.04 -18.36 -9.00
N TRP A 228 -2.26 -18.05 -8.70
CA TRP A 228 -2.85 -16.74 -8.95
C TRP A 228 -3.88 -16.39 -7.90
N GLY A 229 -4.15 -15.14 -7.77
CA GLY A 229 -5.24 -14.63 -6.97
C GLY A 229 -5.67 -13.28 -7.47
N ALA A 230 -6.89 -12.93 -7.12
CA ALA A 230 -7.45 -11.62 -7.39
C ALA A 230 -8.36 -11.21 -6.23
N GLU A 231 -8.34 -9.94 -5.89
CA GLU A 231 -9.24 -9.35 -4.89
C GLU A 231 -9.73 -7.98 -5.32
N LEU A 232 -10.91 -7.65 -4.85
CA LEU A 232 -11.45 -6.30 -4.87
C LEU A 232 -11.16 -5.66 -3.52
N LEU A 233 -10.93 -4.37 -3.54
CA LEU A 233 -10.67 -3.57 -2.35
C LEU A 233 -11.53 -2.31 -2.35
N ALA A 234 -11.94 -1.91 -1.15
CA ALA A 234 -12.54 -0.62 -0.86
C ALA A 234 -11.86 -0.06 0.39
N GLU A 235 -11.43 1.19 0.34
CA GLU A 235 -10.79 1.85 1.47
C GLU A 235 -11.32 3.27 1.65
N HIS A 236 -11.38 3.69 2.89
CA HIS A 236 -11.69 5.06 3.27
C HIS A 236 -10.60 5.58 4.19
N ASN A 237 -9.90 6.61 3.74
CA ASN A 237 -8.86 7.31 4.49
C ASN A 237 -9.43 8.63 5.01
N MET A 238 -9.22 8.92 6.28
CA MET A 238 -9.72 10.12 6.95
C MET A 238 -8.57 10.89 7.60
N THR A 239 -8.60 12.19 7.46
CA THR A 239 -7.76 13.11 8.25
C THR A 239 -8.58 13.62 9.43
N LEU A 240 -8.08 13.43 10.66
CA LEU A 240 -8.81 13.75 11.88
C LEU A 240 -8.48 15.18 12.35
N GLY A 241 -8.89 16.15 11.59
CA GLY A 241 -8.62 17.58 11.81
C GLY A 241 -8.18 18.27 10.54
N GLY A 242 -7.54 19.44 10.68
CA GLY A 242 -7.15 20.28 9.56
C GLY A 242 -8.26 21.21 9.08
N PHE A 243 -8.09 21.80 7.93
CA PHE A 243 -9.00 22.78 7.34
C PHE A 243 -9.17 22.55 5.84
N ASP A 244 -10.22 23.13 5.26
CA ASP A 244 -10.48 22.99 3.82
C ASP A 244 -9.57 23.92 2.99
N ILE A 245 -9.21 23.45 1.80
CA ILE A 245 -8.61 24.31 0.77
C ILE A 245 -9.64 25.39 0.40
N ARG A 246 -9.21 26.65 0.45
CA ARG A 246 -10.03 27.74 -0.02
C ARG A 246 -9.88 27.93 -1.52
N ARG A 247 -10.89 28.53 -2.12
CA ARG A 247 -10.82 28.92 -3.53
C ARG A 247 -9.56 29.75 -3.79
N GLN A 248 -8.80 29.39 -4.82
CA GLN A 248 -7.55 30.00 -5.25
C GLN A 248 -6.32 29.72 -4.36
N ASP A 249 -6.46 28.92 -3.29
CA ASP A 249 -5.30 28.48 -2.51
C ASP A 249 -4.74 27.17 -3.11
N MET A 250 -3.45 26.99 -2.94
CA MET A 250 -2.80 25.70 -3.16
C MET A 250 -3.06 24.76 -1.97
N PRO A 251 -3.08 23.45 -2.17
CA PRO A 251 -3.15 22.50 -1.08
C PRO A 251 -2.02 22.74 -0.07
N PHE A 252 -2.28 22.44 1.20
CA PHE A 252 -1.34 22.62 2.30
C PHE A 252 -1.22 21.33 3.12
N PRO A 253 -0.06 20.99 3.71
CA PRO A 253 0.19 19.71 4.38
C PRO A 253 -0.83 19.32 5.47
N SER A 254 -1.39 20.30 6.17
CA SER A 254 -2.38 20.08 7.23
C SER A 254 -3.83 20.25 6.80
N ASN A 255 -4.13 20.25 5.49
CA ASN A 255 -5.51 20.20 5.05
C ASN A 255 -6.23 18.95 5.53
N ASN A 256 -7.55 19.05 5.74
CA ASN A 256 -8.42 17.90 5.99
C ASN A 256 -8.61 17.14 4.67
N MET A 257 -7.89 16.03 4.52
CA MET A 257 -7.88 15.22 3.28
C MET A 257 -8.53 13.87 3.52
N ASP A 258 -9.69 13.65 2.91
CA ASP A 258 -10.38 12.36 2.96
C ASP A 258 -10.47 11.76 1.56
N ALA A 259 -10.40 10.42 1.51
CA ALA A 259 -10.51 9.68 0.25
C ALA A 259 -11.26 8.37 0.42
N THR A 260 -12.23 8.13 -0.42
CA THR A 260 -12.80 6.80 -0.65
C THR A 260 -12.27 6.26 -1.97
N ARG A 261 -11.63 5.12 -1.92
CA ARG A 261 -11.07 4.43 -3.10
C ARG A 261 -11.65 3.05 -3.25
N ILE A 262 -11.84 2.65 -4.49
CA ILE A 262 -12.14 1.26 -4.86
C ILE A 262 -11.06 0.79 -5.80
N GLY A 263 -10.78 -0.51 -5.79
CA GLY A 263 -9.74 -1.05 -6.63
C GLY A 263 -9.79 -2.56 -6.77
N ALA A 264 -8.86 -3.05 -7.57
CA ALA A 264 -8.63 -4.47 -7.77
C ALA A 264 -7.13 -4.75 -7.78
N VAL A 265 -6.75 -5.89 -7.24
CA VAL A 265 -5.40 -6.42 -7.32
C VAL A 265 -5.44 -7.84 -7.85
N ALA A 266 -4.47 -8.20 -8.65
CA ALA A 266 -4.26 -9.58 -9.10
C ALA A 266 -2.78 -9.91 -9.04
N PHE A 267 -2.47 -11.17 -8.82
CA PHE A 267 -1.10 -11.66 -8.89
C PHE A 267 -1.04 -13.00 -9.62
N TYR A 268 0.12 -13.23 -10.22
CA TYR A 268 0.44 -14.50 -10.86
C TYR A 268 1.86 -14.93 -10.50
N ARG A 269 1.99 -16.16 -9.99
CA ARG A 269 3.27 -16.78 -9.68
C ARG A 269 3.76 -17.56 -10.89
N MET A 270 4.98 -17.30 -11.31
CA MET A 270 5.64 -17.87 -12.48
C MET A 270 6.61 -18.98 -12.05
N PRO A 271 6.20 -20.28 -12.05
CA PRO A 271 7.04 -21.38 -11.59
C PRO A 271 8.31 -21.53 -12.44
N PHE A 272 8.22 -21.23 -13.75
CA PHE A 272 9.33 -21.31 -14.69
C PHE A 272 10.41 -20.25 -14.46
N LEU A 273 10.14 -19.21 -13.66
CA LEU A 273 11.09 -18.18 -13.20
C LEU A 273 11.42 -18.35 -11.71
N GLY A 274 11.36 -19.59 -11.21
CA GLY A 274 11.66 -19.90 -9.81
C GLY A 274 10.70 -19.23 -8.83
N ASP A 275 9.41 -19.32 -9.11
CA ASP A 275 8.33 -18.76 -8.30
C ASP A 275 8.37 -17.22 -8.13
N LEU A 276 8.95 -16.51 -9.12
CA LEU A 276 8.80 -15.06 -9.20
C LEU A 276 7.31 -14.73 -9.35
N GLN A 277 6.82 -13.78 -8.57
CA GLN A 277 5.42 -13.36 -8.63
C GLN A 277 5.31 -11.98 -9.26
N LEU A 278 4.45 -11.88 -10.28
CA LEU A 278 3.98 -10.62 -10.86
C LEU A 278 2.71 -10.18 -10.13
N LEU A 279 2.61 -8.90 -9.81
CA LEU A 279 1.43 -8.27 -9.22
C LEU A 279 1.00 -7.10 -10.09
N GLY A 280 -0.31 -6.95 -10.28
CA GLY A 280 -0.95 -5.78 -10.85
C GLY A 280 -2.04 -5.28 -9.92
N GLN A 281 -2.14 -3.96 -9.75
CA GLN A 281 -3.19 -3.31 -8.96
C GLN A 281 -3.69 -2.08 -9.69
N VAL A 282 -4.97 -1.79 -9.57
CA VAL A 282 -5.59 -0.53 -10.01
C VAL A 282 -6.49 0.00 -8.90
N ASN A 283 -6.47 1.32 -8.68
CA ASN A 283 -7.36 1.99 -7.73
C ASN A 283 -7.91 3.27 -8.35
N GLN A 284 -9.16 3.56 -8.04
CA GLN A 284 -9.85 4.80 -8.40
C GLN A 284 -10.35 5.50 -7.15
N THR A 285 -10.02 6.78 -6.99
CA THR A 285 -10.66 7.64 -5.99
C THR A 285 -12.04 8.03 -6.48
N ILE A 286 -13.09 7.59 -5.76
CA ILE A 286 -14.50 7.81 -6.14
C ILE A 286 -15.18 8.91 -5.36
N ALA A 287 -14.65 9.26 -4.18
CA ALA A 287 -15.07 10.41 -3.38
C ALA A 287 -13.87 10.93 -2.58
N GLY A 288 -13.84 12.23 -2.36
CA GLY A 288 -12.72 12.86 -1.65
C GLY A 288 -13.09 14.19 -1.02
N ARG A 289 -12.17 14.71 -0.22
CA ARG A 289 -12.15 16.07 0.34
C ARG A 289 -10.74 16.61 0.24
N ASN A 290 -10.57 17.78 -0.35
CA ASN A 290 -9.28 18.48 -0.49
C ASN A 290 -8.16 17.62 -1.15
N MET A 291 -8.50 16.85 -2.15
CA MET A 291 -7.53 15.99 -2.83
C MET A 291 -7.90 15.70 -4.29
N GLY A 292 -6.95 15.19 -5.04
CA GLY A 292 -7.14 14.78 -6.43
C GLY A 292 -8.05 13.55 -6.58
N LYS A 293 -8.88 13.53 -7.62
CA LYS A 293 -9.67 12.38 -8.06
C LYS A 293 -8.78 11.48 -8.91
N SER A 294 -7.92 10.73 -8.26
CA SER A 294 -6.86 9.99 -8.93
C SER A 294 -7.29 8.61 -9.41
N LEU A 295 -6.71 8.23 -10.55
CA LEU A 295 -6.59 6.85 -11.01
C LEU A 295 -5.14 6.43 -10.83
N SER A 296 -4.92 5.34 -10.08
CA SER A 296 -3.59 4.78 -9.91
C SER A 296 -3.50 3.34 -10.40
N TRP A 297 -2.33 2.96 -10.91
CA TRP A 297 -2.02 1.58 -11.20
C TRP A 297 -0.61 1.25 -10.71
N THR A 298 -0.43 0.00 -10.31
CA THR A 298 0.82 -0.53 -9.80
C THR A 298 1.16 -1.84 -10.52
N VAL A 299 2.42 -1.99 -10.88
CA VAL A 299 2.98 -3.28 -11.30
C VAL A 299 4.14 -3.62 -10.38
N GLY A 300 4.19 -4.85 -9.90
CA GLY A 300 5.21 -5.28 -8.95
C GLY A 300 5.74 -6.67 -9.26
N LEU A 301 6.98 -6.89 -8.87
CA LEU A 301 7.64 -8.19 -8.87
C LEU A 301 8.06 -8.54 -7.45
N THR A 302 7.76 -9.77 -7.02
CA THR A 302 8.18 -10.26 -5.72
C THR A 302 8.85 -11.62 -5.84
N LYS A 303 9.90 -11.81 -5.03
CA LYS A 303 10.66 -13.06 -4.93
C LYS A 303 10.64 -13.56 -3.50
N PHE A 304 10.40 -14.85 -3.34
CA PHE A 304 10.41 -15.52 -2.04
C PHE A 304 11.69 -16.35 -1.88
N LEU A 305 12.39 -16.13 -0.78
CA LEU A 305 13.62 -16.81 -0.42
C LEU A 305 13.38 -17.63 0.85
N ASP A 306 13.66 -18.93 0.79
CA ASP A 306 13.51 -19.86 1.92
C ASP A 306 14.88 -20.15 2.55
N PHE A 307 15.11 -19.65 3.76
CA PHE A 307 16.34 -19.89 4.52
C PHE A 307 16.27 -21.13 5.44
N ASN A 308 15.18 -21.92 5.38
CA ASN A 308 15.10 -23.21 6.09
C ASN A 308 15.79 -24.32 5.33
N LYS A 309 15.96 -24.19 4.01
CA LYS A 309 16.70 -25.17 3.20
C LYS A 309 18.19 -25.02 3.55
N LYS A 310 18.71 -25.99 4.31
CA LYS A 310 20.16 -26.22 4.35
C LYS A 310 20.56 -26.69 2.97
N GLY A 311 21.53 -26.01 2.34
CA GLY A 311 22.12 -26.42 1.07
C GLY A 311 22.72 -27.83 1.12
#